data_14286839ec93a8ddd5a9219b4314b795
#
_entry.id   14286839ec93a8ddd5a9219b4314b795
#
_cell.length_a   1.000
_cell.length_b   1.000
_cell.length_c   1.000
_cell.angle_alpha   90.00
_cell.angle_beta   90.00
_cell.angle_gamma   90.00
#
_symmetry.space_group_name_H-M   'P 1'
#
loop_
_entity.id
_entity.type
_entity.pdbx_description
1 polymer ?
#
loop_
_entity_poly.entity_id
_entity_poly.type
_entity_poly.pdbx_seq_one_letter_code
_entity_poly.pdbx_strand_id
1 'polypeptide(L)'
;RLEQNYRSTQNILNAANEVIKHNKGRKTKKLWTENEEGDLIEFHQYGTEYEEARKIIHEIEDLSKEGYDYKNMAILYRTNAQSRVFEESFMIKNIPYRIVGGTNFYQRKEVKDILSYLKVVDNGLDDLAVRRIINVPRRGIGAATIEKINVYAVEHNISFLDACFSADSIDTLGNAKKKINGFADLIREFRRKMQEGSLEELFKYITDETGYIANLKAEGTEEAEGRIENINELLNKVVTYEQEAEEASLSELLEEIALVA
;
A
#
# COMPACT_ATOMS: atom_id res chain seq x y z
N ARG A 1 0.22 5.88 -43.05
CA ARG A 1 0.58 5.98 -41.61
C ARG A 1 -0.38 6.96 -40.99
N LEU A 2 -0.90 6.64 -39.76
CA LEU A 2 -1.71 7.57 -38.98
C LEU A 2 -0.76 8.47 -38.17
N GLU A 3 -0.53 9.70 -38.67
CA GLU A 3 0.41 10.67 -38.06
C GLU A 3 -0.33 11.91 -37.53
N GLN A 4 -1.54 12.19 -38.04
CA GLN A 4 -2.37 13.26 -37.52
C GLN A 4 -3.00 12.89 -36.17
N ASN A 5 -2.85 13.77 -35.19
CA ASN A 5 -3.41 13.67 -33.86
C ASN A 5 -4.51 14.72 -33.70
N TYR A 6 -5.65 14.31 -33.14
CA TYR A 6 -6.85 15.15 -32.96
C TYR A 6 -7.13 15.47 -31.49
N ARG A 7 -6.28 15.01 -30.58
CA ARG A 7 -6.47 15.14 -29.13
C ARG A 7 -5.66 16.28 -28.55
N SER A 8 -4.37 16.33 -28.87
CA SER A 8 -3.39 17.18 -28.19
C SER A 8 -3.08 18.44 -28.97
N THR A 9 -2.63 19.47 -28.24
CA THR A 9 -2.08 20.70 -28.81
C THR A 9 -0.69 20.47 -29.38
N GLN A 10 -0.16 21.42 -30.14
CA GLN A 10 1.13 21.28 -30.83
C GLN A 10 2.29 21.17 -29.85
N ASN A 11 2.29 21.94 -28.73
CA ASN A 11 3.33 21.90 -27.72
C ASN A 11 3.46 20.52 -27.07
N ILE A 12 2.35 19.85 -26.75
CA ILE A 12 2.34 18.48 -26.22
C ILE A 12 2.93 17.52 -27.22
N LEU A 13 2.57 17.62 -28.51
CA LEU A 13 3.10 16.71 -29.55
C LEU A 13 4.57 16.93 -29.82
N ASN A 14 5.04 18.18 -29.77
CA ASN A 14 6.46 18.49 -29.93
C ASN A 14 7.28 17.83 -28.83
N ALA A 15 6.88 17.97 -27.57
CA ALA A 15 7.54 17.32 -26.44
C ALA A 15 7.49 15.79 -26.55
N ALA A 16 6.34 15.21 -26.88
CA ALA A 16 6.21 13.77 -27.07
C ALA A 16 7.10 13.23 -28.21
N ASN A 17 7.19 13.95 -29.33
CA ASN A 17 8.07 13.60 -30.44
C ASN A 17 9.55 13.65 -30.04
N GLU A 18 9.96 14.63 -29.21
CA GLU A 18 11.34 14.73 -28.72
C GLU A 18 11.68 13.57 -27.77
N VAL A 19 10.83 13.30 -26.78
CA VAL A 19 11.05 12.18 -25.84
C VAL A 19 11.19 10.85 -26.58
N ILE A 20 10.29 10.57 -27.51
CA ILE A 20 10.28 9.29 -28.19
C ILE A 20 11.45 9.11 -29.19
N LYS A 21 12.16 10.17 -29.60
CA LYS A 21 13.36 10.08 -30.47
C LYS A 21 14.46 9.22 -29.85
N HIS A 22 14.56 9.19 -28.54
CA HIS A 22 15.59 8.46 -27.81
C HIS A 22 15.37 6.94 -27.80
N ASN A 23 14.18 6.45 -28.19
CA ASN A 23 13.87 5.03 -28.20
C ASN A 23 14.52 4.34 -29.43
N LYS A 24 15.36 3.34 -29.16
CA LYS A 24 16.01 2.52 -30.18
C LYS A 24 14.99 1.55 -30.82
N GLY A 25 15.08 1.35 -32.15
CA GLY A 25 14.25 0.37 -32.87
C GLY A 25 12.83 0.83 -33.24
N ARG A 26 12.47 2.10 -32.97
CA ARG A 26 11.16 2.62 -33.39
C ARG A 26 11.05 2.82 -34.91
N LYS A 27 9.82 2.67 -35.43
CA LYS A 27 9.51 3.13 -36.81
C LYS A 27 9.47 4.65 -36.84
N THR A 28 10.13 5.29 -37.82
CA THR A 28 10.10 6.75 -37.94
C THR A 28 8.66 7.23 -38.17
N LYS A 29 8.17 7.99 -37.21
CA LYS A 29 6.83 8.60 -37.19
C LYS A 29 6.93 9.94 -36.47
N LYS A 30 6.31 10.98 -37.02
CA LYS A 30 6.20 12.29 -36.38
C LYS A 30 4.72 12.64 -36.25
N LEU A 31 4.25 12.75 -35.05
CA LEU A 31 2.86 13.20 -34.80
C LEU A 31 2.76 14.70 -35.03
N TRP A 32 1.66 15.10 -35.65
CA TRP A 32 1.32 16.50 -35.94
C TRP A 32 -0.19 16.73 -35.71
N THR A 33 -0.61 17.98 -35.52
CA THR A 33 -2.02 18.35 -35.32
C THR A 33 -2.34 19.67 -36.00
N GLU A 34 -3.62 19.88 -36.28
CA GLU A 34 -4.19 21.16 -36.69
C GLU A 34 -4.76 21.94 -35.49
N ASN A 35 -4.73 21.36 -34.29
CA ASN A 35 -5.13 22.06 -33.07
C ASN A 35 -4.15 23.23 -32.82
N GLU A 36 -4.57 24.16 -31.99
CA GLU A 36 -3.80 25.31 -31.52
C GLU A 36 -2.45 24.89 -30.90
N GLU A 37 -1.56 25.87 -30.73
CA GLU A 37 -0.24 25.65 -30.11
C GLU A 37 -0.38 25.15 -28.66
N GLY A 38 -1.32 25.70 -27.93
CA GLY A 38 -1.60 25.37 -26.54
C GLY A 38 -0.58 25.94 -25.56
N ASP A 39 -0.79 25.70 -24.30
CA ASP A 39 0.09 26.14 -23.22
C ASP A 39 1.44 25.43 -23.27
N LEU A 40 2.46 26.06 -22.70
CA LEU A 40 3.78 25.48 -22.54
C LEU A 40 3.72 24.37 -21.44
N ILE A 41 4.57 23.35 -21.63
CA ILE A 41 4.77 22.33 -20.60
C ILE A 41 5.66 22.93 -19.51
N GLU A 42 5.20 22.87 -18.29
CA GLU A 42 5.99 23.25 -17.13
C GLU A 42 6.74 22.05 -16.57
N PHE A 43 7.96 22.27 -16.11
CA PHE A 43 8.79 21.27 -15.46
C PHE A 43 9.15 21.76 -14.05
N HIS A 44 8.82 20.95 -13.06
CA HIS A 44 9.15 21.19 -11.66
C HIS A 44 9.94 20.01 -11.10
N GLN A 45 10.86 20.31 -10.18
CA GLN A 45 11.62 19.32 -9.44
C GLN A 45 11.45 19.60 -7.95
N TYR A 46 11.13 18.57 -7.19
CA TYR A 46 10.86 18.65 -5.76
C TYR A 46 11.88 17.84 -4.96
N GLY A 47 12.06 18.17 -3.69
CA GLY A 47 12.99 17.49 -2.79
C GLY A 47 12.43 16.19 -2.25
N THR A 48 11.09 16.12 -2.10
CA THR A 48 10.37 14.94 -1.60
C THR A 48 9.05 14.74 -2.33
N GLU A 49 8.51 13.52 -2.28
CA GLU A 49 7.19 13.18 -2.81
C GLU A 49 6.05 13.94 -2.11
N TYR A 50 6.22 14.29 -0.85
CA TYR A 50 5.25 15.09 -0.09
C TYR A 50 5.21 16.54 -0.57
N GLU A 51 6.39 17.12 -0.90
CA GLU A 51 6.46 18.44 -1.49
C GLU A 51 5.82 18.46 -2.88
N GLU A 52 6.11 17.44 -3.69
CA GLU A 52 5.49 17.24 -5.01
C GLU A 52 3.96 17.20 -4.89
N ALA A 53 3.42 16.31 -4.08
CA ALA A 53 1.98 16.15 -3.91
C ALA A 53 1.31 17.46 -3.42
N ARG A 54 1.92 18.13 -2.42
CA ARG A 54 1.41 19.40 -1.89
C ARG A 54 1.33 20.48 -2.96
N LYS A 55 2.36 20.58 -3.82
CA LYS A 55 2.41 21.60 -4.90
C LYS A 55 1.40 21.29 -6.00
N ILE A 56 1.31 20.03 -6.43
CA ILE A 56 0.34 19.60 -7.45
C ILE A 56 -1.09 19.82 -6.95
N ILE A 57 -1.37 19.51 -5.68
CA ILE A 57 -2.70 19.75 -5.11
C ILE A 57 -3.04 21.23 -5.04
N HIS A 58 -2.08 22.07 -4.69
CA HIS A 58 -2.29 23.51 -4.70
C HIS A 58 -2.64 24.03 -6.11
N GLU A 59 -1.95 23.55 -7.12
CA GLU A 59 -2.24 23.87 -8.52
C GLU A 59 -3.64 23.39 -8.95
N ILE A 60 -4.02 22.18 -8.54
CA ILE A 60 -5.37 21.65 -8.76
C ILE A 60 -6.44 22.55 -8.11
N GLU A 61 -6.19 22.99 -6.87
CA GLU A 61 -7.10 23.92 -6.16
C GLU A 61 -7.21 25.26 -6.89
N ASP A 62 -6.12 25.79 -7.42
CA ASP A 62 -6.10 27.07 -8.15
C ASP A 62 -6.80 26.94 -9.51
N LEU A 63 -6.52 25.91 -10.29
CA LEU A 63 -7.24 25.61 -11.52
C LEU A 63 -8.74 25.43 -11.29
N SER A 64 -9.14 24.81 -10.18
CA SER A 64 -10.55 24.69 -9.81
C SER A 64 -11.20 26.03 -9.52
N LYS A 65 -10.50 26.98 -8.90
CA LYS A 65 -10.98 28.36 -8.68
C LYS A 65 -11.12 29.13 -9.99
N GLU A 66 -10.30 28.82 -10.99
CA GLU A 66 -10.38 29.36 -12.35
C GLU A 66 -11.53 28.77 -13.18
N GLY A 67 -12.21 27.75 -12.66
CA GLY A 67 -13.38 27.13 -13.28
C GLY A 67 -13.13 25.81 -13.98
N TYR A 68 -11.95 25.21 -13.84
CA TYR A 68 -11.70 23.85 -14.34
C TYR A 68 -12.35 22.80 -13.44
N ASP A 69 -13.09 21.88 -14.02
CA ASP A 69 -13.65 20.73 -13.30
C ASP A 69 -12.56 19.70 -12.96
N TYR A 70 -12.56 19.15 -11.74
CA TYR A 70 -11.68 18.05 -11.34
C TYR A 70 -11.70 16.85 -12.28
N LYS A 71 -12.87 16.56 -12.90
CA LYS A 71 -13.01 15.47 -13.89
C LYS A 71 -12.15 15.63 -15.15
N ASN A 72 -11.66 16.85 -15.41
CA ASN A 72 -10.81 17.17 -16.56
C ASN A 72 -9.32 17.17 -16.20
N MET A 73 -8.97 16.87 -14.96
CA MET A 73 -7.60 16.80 -14.46
C MET A 73 -7.19 15.34 -14.26
N ALA A 74 -5.93 15.03 -14.51
CA ALA A 74 -5.37 13.69 -14.30
C ALA A 74 -3.92 13.75 -13.83
N ILE A 75 -3.57 12.90 -12.87
CA ILE A 75 -2.19 12.65 -12.46
C ILE A 75 -1.77 11.29 -13.02
N LEU A 76 -0.65 11.25 -13.73
CA LEU A 76 -0.07 10.02 -14.27
C LEU A 76 1.24 9.73 -13.53
N TYR A 77 1.41 8.49 -13.11
CA TYR A 77 2.61 8.03 -12.42
C TYR A 77 3.13 6.73 -13.03
N ARG A 78 4.40 6.41 -12.78
CA ARG A 78 5.06 5.25 -13.39
C ARG A 78 4.67 3.94 -12.71
N THR A 79 4.60 3.92 -11.37
CA THR A 79 4.24 2.75 -10.58
C THR A 79 3.06 3.03 -9.66
N ASN A 80 2.29 1.99 -9.37
CA ASN A 80 1.11 2.13 -8.52
C ASN A 80 1.44 2.61 -7.09
N ALA A 81 2.62 2.30 -6.58
CA ALA A 81 3.05 2.73 -5.25
C ALA A 81 3.01 4.26 -5.08
N GLN A 82 3.36 5.00 -6.12
CA GLN A 82 3.37 6.47 -6.12
C GLN A 82 2.01 7.13 -5.85
N SER A 83 0.90 6.38 -5.96
CA SER A 83 -0.43 6.95 -5.72
C SER A 83 -0.69 7.31 -4.25
N ARG A 84 -0.01 6.66 -3.28
CA ARG A 84 -0.29 6.80 -1.85
C ARG A 84 -0.30 8.26 -1.38
N VAL A 85 0.78 8.99 -1.62
CA VAL A 85 0.93 10.37 -1.14
C VAL A 85 -0.14 11.30 -1.73
N PHE A 86 -0.51 11.08 -3.00
CA PHE A 86 -1.62 11.81 -3.63
C PHE A 86 -2.97 11.43 -3.02
N GLU A 87 -3.24 10.14 -2.82
CA GLU A 87 -4.49 9.66 -2.22
C GLU A 87 -4.70 10.24 -0.82
N GLU A 88 -3.69 10.15 0.05
CA GLU A 88 -3.70 10.73 1.39
C GLU A 88 -3.96 12.25 1.35
N SER A 89 -3.25 12.95 0.47
CA SER A 89 -3.39 14.40 0.33
C SER A 89 -4.78 14.81 -0.19
N PHE A 90 -5.36 14.06 -1.13
CA PHE A 90 -6.73 14.29 -1.61
C PHE A 90 -7.77 14.04 -0.52
N MET A 91 -7.58 12.99 0.31
CA MET A 91 -8.46 12.71 1.45
C MET A 91 -8.42 13.85 2.47
N ILE A 92 -7.23 14.30 2.86
CA ILE A 92 -7.04 15.41 3.82
C ILE A 92 -7.70 16.72 3.29
N LYS A 93 -7.58 16.98 2.00
CA LYS A 93 -8.13 18.19 1.35
C LYS A 93 -9.59 18.05 0.91
N ASN A 94 -10.21 16.88 1.09
CA ASN A 94 -11.55 16.56 0.60
C ASN A 94 -11.73 16.81 -0.91
N ILE A 95 -10.69 16.55 -1.71
CA ILE A 95 -10.75 16.64 -3.17
C ILE A 95 -11.20 15.28 -3.71
N PRO A 96 -12.30 15.23 -4.50
CA PRO A 96 -12.78 13.97 -5.05
C PRO A 96 -11.81 13.44 -6.11
N TYR A 97 -11.45 12.17 -6.02
CA TYR A 97 -10.56 11.50 -6.97
C TYR A 97 -11.03 10.08 -7.30
N ARG A 98 -10.44 9.49 -8.32
CA ARG A 98 -10.66 8.11 -8.72
C ARG A 98 -9.35 7.49 -9.22
N ILE A 99 -8.99 6.33 -8.70
CA ILE A 99 -7.90 5.52 -9.25
C ILE A 99 -8.41 4.80 -10.50
N VAL A 100 -7.66 4.90 -11.59
CA VAL A 100 -7.98 4.24 -12.86
C VAL A 100 -7.00 3.08 -13.08
N GLY A 101 -7.54 1.88 -13.29
CA GLY A 101 -6.73 0.68 -13.54
C GLY A 101 -6.17 0.02 -12.30
N GLY A 102 -6.64 0.38 -11.10
CA GLY A 102 -6.18 -0.20 -9.83
C GLY A 102 -7.18 0.01 -8.70
N THR A 103 -6.72 -0.27 -7.48
CA THR A 103 -7.43 -0.01 -6.22
C THR A 103 -6.65 1.00 -5.38
N ASN A 104 -7.36 1.69 -4.49
CA ASN A 104 -6.75 2.60 -3.54
C ASN A 104 -5.63 1.90 -2.75
N PHE A 105 -4.60 2.63 -2.39
CA PHE A 105 -3.38 2.09 -1.78
C PHE A 105 -3.68 1.19 -0.57
N TYR A 106 -4.40 1.71 0.41
CA TYR A 106 -4.75 0.97 1.63
C TYR A 106 -5.75 -0.18 1.43
N GLN A 107 -6.37 -0.27 0.26
CA GLN A 107 -7.26 -1.38 -0.11
C GLN A 107 -6.51 -2.55 -0.78
N ARG A 108 -5.23 -2.36 -1.16
CA ARG A 108 -4.41 -3.42 -1.78
C ARG A 108 -4.19 -4.58 -0.82
N LYS A 109 -4.17 -5.78 -1.38
CA LYS A 109 -4.08 -7.01 -0.59
C LYS A 109 -2.86 -7.04 0.32
N GLU A 110 -1.67 -6.81 -0.24
CA GLU A 110 -0.38 -6.83 0.48
C GLU A 110 -0.31 -5.76 1.56
N VAL A 111 -0.84 -4.57 1.29
CA VAL A 111 -0.91 -3.47 2.26
C VAL A 111 -1.81 -3.86 3.43
N LYS A 112 -3.01 -4.39 3.15
CA LYS A 112 -3.93 -4.90 4.18
C LYS A 112 -3.34 -6.05 4.98
N ASP A 113 -2.58 -6.93 4.34
CA ASP A 113 -1.96 -8.07 5.01
C ASP A 113 -0.92 -7.58 6.03
N ILE A 114 -0.03 -6.67 5.64
CA ILE A 114 1.00 -6.11 6.56
C ILE A 114 0.35 -5.26 7.65
N LEU A 115 -0.62 -4.40 7.32
CA LEU A 115 -1.37 -3.64 8.33
C LEU A 115 -2.09 -4.55 9.32
N SER A 116 -2.60 -5.69 8.88
CA SER A 116 -3.21 -6.66 9.79
C SER A 116 -2.19 -7.29 10.75
N TYR A 117 -0.96 -7.55 10.29
CA TYR A 117 0.12 -7.95 11.19
C TYR A 117 0.40 -6.88 12.24
N LEU A 118 0.56 -5.62 11.83
CA LEU A 118 0.82 -4.51 12.75
C LEU A 118 -0.32 -4.35 13.77
N LYS A 119 -1.59 -4.42 13.34
CA LYS A 119 -2.75 -4.37 14.24
C LYS A 119 -2.77 -5.51 15.27
N VAL A 120 -2.43 -6.73 14.84
CA VAL A 120 -2.39 -7.91 15.74
C VAL A 120 -1.24 -7.80 16.73
N VAL A 121 -0.13 -7.21 16.34
CA VAL A 121 1.00 -6.95 17.24
C VAL A 121 0.64 -5.88 18.25
N ASP A 122 -0.02 -4.81 17.85
CA ASP A 122 -0.43 -3.70 18.70
C ASP A 122 -1.34 -4.16 19.86
N ASN A 123 -2.51 -4.65 19.59
CA ASN A 123 -3.43 -5.06 20.65
C ASN A 123 -4.06 -6.45 20.50
N GLY A 124 -4.14 -6.99 19.28
CA GLY A 124 -4.66 -8.33 19.00
C GLY A 124 -6.16 -8.54 19.23
N LEU A 125 -6.92 -7.46 19.43
CA LEU A 125 -8.38 -7.53 19.65
C LEU A 125 -9.18 -7.56 18.34
N ASP A 126 -8.54 -7.23 17.20
CA ASP A 126 -9.15 -7.31 15.89
C ASP A 126 -9.11 -8.75 15.36
N ASP A 127 -10.13 -9.53 15.66
CA ASP A 127 -10.27 -10.92 15.20
C ASP A 127 -10.25 -11.02 13.67
N LEU A 128 -10.70 -10.01 12.93
CA LEU A 128 -10.64 -10.00 11.46
C LEU A 128 -9.21 -9.90 10.99
N ALA A 129 -8.39 -9.05 11.63
CA ALA A 129 -6.96 -8.95 11.34
C ALA A 129 -6.24 -10.26 11.64
N VAL A 130 -6.51 -10.91 12.78
CA VAL A 130 -5.90 -12.21 13.12
C VAL A 130 -6.26 -13.27 12.08
N ARG A 131 -7.55 -13.40 11.73
CA ARG A 131 -8.04 -14.36 10.73
C ARG A 131 -7.45 -14.11 9.35
N ARG A 132 -7.19 -12.85 9.01
CA ARG A 132 -6.58 -12.48 7.75
C ARG A 132 -5.15 -13.01 7.64
N ILE A 133 -4.35 -12.88 8.70
CA ILE A 133 -2.91 -13.18 8.64
C ILE A 133 -2.54 -14.60 9.08
N ILE A 134 -3.41 -15.31 9.79
CA ILE A 134 -3.08 -16.63 10.38
C ILE A 134 -2.53 -17.64 9.35
N ASN A 135 -2.97 -17.53 8.09
CA ASN A 135 -2.50 -18.37 6.98
C ASN A 135 -1.91 -17.56 5.81
N VAL A 136 -1.42 -16.36 6.07
CA VAL A 136 -0.77 -15.48 5.09
C VAL A 136 0.56 -15.01 5.65
N PRO A 137 1.70 -15.36 5.06
CA PRO A 137 1.90 -16.38 4.02
C PRO A 137 1.40 -17.78 4.41
N ARG A 138 1.23 -18.65 3.43
CA ARG A 138 0.59 -19.95 3.62
C ARG A 138 1.30 -20.84 4.65
N ARG A 139 0.61 -21.15 5.77
CA ARG A 139 1.11 -22.01 6.87
C ARG A 139 0.39 -23.37 6.93
N GLY A 140 -0.52 -23.62 5.99
CA GLY A 140 -1.32 -24.83 5.99
C GLY A 140 -2.38 -24.88 7.10
N ILE A 141 -2.85 -23.71 7.54
CA ILE A 141 -3.95 -23.52 8.48
C ILE A 141 -5.22 -23.30 7.64
N GLY A 142 -6.08 -24.29 7.57
CA GLY A 142 -7.29 -24.24 6.76
C GLY A 142 -8.53 -23.78 7.53
N ALA A 143 -9.63 -23.55 6.82
CA ALA A 143 -10.89 -23.05 7.37
C ALA A 143 -11.43 -23.91 8.52
N ALA A 144 -11.33 -25.24 8.41
CA ALA A 144 -11.77 -26.17 9.48
C ALA A 144 -10.97 -25.98 10.78
N THR A 145 -9.68 -25.64 10.70
CA THR A 145 -8.86 -25.35 11.88
C THR A 145 -9.25 -24.00 12.49
N ILE A 146 -9.47 -22.99 11.66
CA ILE A 146 -9.93 -21.67 12.07
C ILE A 146 -11.27 -21.77 12.81
N GLU A 147 -12.19 -22.57 12.29
CA GLU A 147 -13.50 -22.77 12.93
C GLU A 147 -13.38 -23.42 14.32
N LYS A 148 -12.50 -24.41 14.50
CA LYS A 148 -12.24 -25.01 15.81
C LYS A 148 -11.73 -24.01 16.84
N ILE A 149 -10.85 -23.12 16.42
CA ILE A 149 -10.34 -22.02 17.27
C ILE A 149 -11.48 -21.07 17.61
N ASN A 150 -12.33 -20.75 16.62
CA ASN A 150 -13.47 -19.87 16.81
C ASN A 150 -14.46 -20.39 17.84
N VAL A 151 -14.83 -21.68 17.73
CA VAL A 151 -15.71 -22.36 18.70
C VAL A 151 -15.12 -22.24 20.12
N TYR A 152 -13.85 -22.57 20.27
CA TYR A 152 -13.18 -22.46 21.58
C TYR A 152 -13.16 -21.03 22.11
N ALA A 153 -12.88 -20.03 21.26
CA ALA A 153 -12.88 -18.62 21.65
C ALA A 153 -14.26 -18.18 22.18
N VAL A 154 -15.33 -18.57 21.47
CA VAL A 154 -16.72 -18.27 21.87
C VAL A 154 -17.09 -18.97 23.18
N GLU A 155 -16.79 -20.27 23.32
CA GLU A 155 -17.10 -21.08 24.51
C GLU A 155 -16.41 -20.53 25.77
N HIS A 156 -15.20 -19.95 25.62
CA HIS A 156 -14.40 -19.43 26.75
C HIS A 156 -14.50 -17.92 26.89
N ASN A 157 -15.27 -17.23 26.04
CA ASN A 157 -15.41 -15.77 26.00
C ASN A 157 -14.08 -15.03 25.98
N ILE A 158 -13.18 -15.47 25.08
CA ILE A 158 -11.85 -14.88 24.84
C ILE A 158 -11.71 -14.47 23.38
N SER A 159 -10.69 -13.63 23.06
CA SER A 159 -10.40 -13.24 21.70
C SER A 159 -9.94 -14.45 20.86
N PHE A 160 -10.06 -14.34 19.53
CA PHE A 160 -9.56 -15.37 18.63
C PHE A 160 -8.03 -15.57 18.76
N LEU A 161 -7.28 -14.51 19.03
CA LEU A 161 -5.84 -14.58 19.27
C LEU A 161 -5.53 -15.31 20.59
N ASP A 162 -6.27 -15.02 21.68
CA ASP A 162 -6.08 -15.73 22.95
C ASP A 162 -6.40 -17.22 22.83
N ALA A 163 -7.39 -17.56 22.00
CA ALA A 163 -7.65 -18.95 21.67
C ALA A 163 -6.49 -19.58 20.88
N CYS A 164 -5.82 -18.83 19.97
CA CYS A 164 -4.58 -19.31 19.32
C CYS A 164 -3.45 -19.53 20.36
N PHE A 165 -3.30 -18.63 21.35
CA PHE A 165 -2.32 -18.80 22.42
C PHE A 165 -2.61 -20.01 23.33
N SER A 166 -3.88 -20.43 23.38
CA SER A 166 -4.36 -21.58 24.15
C SER A 166 -4.47 -22.87 23.33
N ALA A 167 -3.80 -22.95 22.16
CA ALA A 167 -3.95 -24.06 21.22
C ALA A 167 -3.72 -25.45 21.82
N ASP A 168 -2.84 -25.58 22.81
CA ASP A 168 -2.57 -26.85 23.48
C ASP A 168 -3.77 -27.35 24.30
N SER A 169 -4.65 -26.46 24.75
CA SER A 169 -5.87 -26.79 25.47
C SER A 169 -7.05 -27.15 24.53
N ILE A 170 -6.89 -27.03 23.23
CA ILE A 170 -7.94 -27.30 22.24
C ILE A 170 -7.72 -28.70 21.64
N ASP A 171 -8.32 -29.73 22.25
CA ASP A 171 -8.11 -31.11 21.84
C ASP A 171 -8.54 -31.41 20.40
N THR A 172 -9.58 -30.72 19.94
CA THR A 172 -10.12 -30.87 18.58
C THR A 172 -9.15 -30.47 17.46
N LEU A 173 -8.09 -29.69 17.78
CA LEU A 173 -7.08 -29.28 16.79
C LEU A 173 -6.18 -30.42 16.34
N GLY A 174 -5.91 -31.44 17.17
CA GLY A 174 -5.05 -32.56 16.81
C GLY A 174 -3.68 -32.09 16.28
N ASN A 175 -3.30 -32.58 15.11
CA ASN A 175 -2.00 -32.23 14.48
C ASN A 175 -1.88 -30.75 14.07
N ALA A 176 -2.97 -29.99 14.01
CA ALA A 176 -2.94 -28.58 13.70
C ALA A 176 -2.39 -27.73 14.87
N LYS A 177 -2.36 -28.25 16.12
CA LYS A 177 -1.80 -27.57 17.30
C LYS A 177 -0.42 -26.99 17.01
N LYS A 178 0.48 -27.79 16.41
CA LYS A 178 1.84 -27.33 16.09
C LYS A 178 1.88 -26.11 15.18
N LYS A 179 0.96 -26.03 14.20
CA LYS A 179 0.90 -24.89 13.27
C LYS A 179 0.35 -23.65 13.94
N ILE A 180 -0.64 -23.82 14.81
CA ILE A 180 -1.22 -22.70 15.57
C ILE A 180 -0.23 -22.17 16.60
N ASN A 181 0.48 -23.07 17.33
CA ASN A 181 1.54 -22.66 18.24
C ASN A 181 2.64 -21.91 17.51
N GLY A 182 3.07 -22.38 16.32
CA GLY A 182 4.06 -21.65 15.50
C GLY A 182 3.60 -20.25 15.11
N PHE A 183 2.32 -20.06 14.79
CA PHE A 183 1.75 -18.72 14.54
C PHE A 183 1.70 -17.89 15.83
N ALA A 184 1.25 -18.48 16.93
CA ALA A 184 1.16 -17.81 18.21
C ALA A 184 2.55 -17.34 18.71
N ASP A 185 3.57 -18.18 18.57
CA ASP A 185 4.95 -17.86 18.93
C ASP A 185 5.52 -16.72 18.08
N LEU A 186 5.20 -16.71 16.78
CA LEU A 186 5.58 -15.62 15.88
C LEU A 186 4.97 -14.27 16.34
N ILE A 187 3.69 -14.24 16.74
CA ILE A 187 3.07 -13.03 17.25
C ILE A 187 3.67 -12.58 18.59
N ARG A 188 4.00 -13.53 19.50
CA ARG A 188 4.69 -13.20 20.75
C ARG A 188 6.05 -12.57 20.49
N GLU A 189 6.79 -13.11 19.52
CA GLU A 189 8.10 -12.58 19.14
C GLU A 189 8.00 -11.18 18.54
N PHE A 190 7.01 -10.92 17.69
CA PHE A 190 6.78 -9.58 17.15
C PHE A 190 6.43 -8.56 18.25
N ARG A 191 5.59 -8.94 19.22
CA ARG A 191 5.28 -8.11 20.40
C ARG A 191 6.51 -7.82 21.26
N ARG A 192 7.40 -8.79 21.41
CA ARG A 192 8.68 -8.59 22.10
C ARG A 192 9.54 -7.58 21.33
N LYS A 193 9.65 -7.74 20.01
CA LYS A 193 10.41 -6.82 19.14
C LYS A 193 9.88 -5.40 19.17
N MET A 194 8.57 -5.23 19.22
CA MET A 194 7.93 -3.91 19.35
C MET A 194 8.40 -3.14 20.60
N GLN A 195 8.78 -3.85 21.67
CA GLN A 195 9.26 -3.22 22.90
C GLN A 195 10.76 -2.88 22.89
N GLU A 196 11.52 -3.41 21.93
CA GLU A 196 12.98 -3.35 21.91
C GLU A 196 13.54 -2.42 20.84
N GLY A 197 12.77 -2.09 19.81
CA GLY A 197 13.27 -1.39 18.63
C GLY A 197 12.31 -0.33 18.06
N SER A 198 12.66 0.21 16.91
CA SER A 198 11.87 1.16 16.16
C SER A 198 10.72 0.49 15.42
N LEU A 199 9.73 1.27 14.97
CA LEU A 199 8.63 0.77 14.13
C LEU A 199 9.15 0.30 12.76
N GLU A 200 10.18 0.97 12.23
CA GLU A 200 10.88 0.54 11.02
C GLU A 200 11.50 -0.85 11.20
N GLU A 201 12.21 -1.09 12.30
CA GLU A 201 12.82 -2.38 12.60
C GLU A 201 11.76 -3.47 12.79
N LEU A 202 10.68 -3.16 13.49
CA LEU A 202 9.53 -4.07 13.67
C LEU A 202 8.91 -4.44 12.31
N PHE A 203 8.67 -3.46 11.45
CA PHE A 203 8.08 -3.68 10.13
C PHE A 203 8.96 -4.63 9.28
N LYS A 204 10.25 -4.35 9.21
CA LYS A 204 11.21 -5.19 8.48
C LYS A 204 11.25 -6.60 9.07
N TYR A 205 11.31 -6.72 10.39
CA TYR A 205 11.31 -8.01 11.07
C TYR A 205 10.06 -8.84 10.78
N ILE A 206 8.87 -8.20 10.77
CA ILE A 206 7.61 -8.87 10.39
C ILE A 206 7.67 -9.39 8.95
N THR A 207 8.11 -8.57 7.99
CA THR A 207 8.15 -8.96 6.57
C THR A 207 9.17 -10.05 6.30
N ASP A 208 10.29 -10.07 7.02
CA ASP A 208 11.37 -11.05 6.88
C ASP A 208 10.99 -12.39 7.55
N GLU A 209 10.59 -12.38 8.82
CA GLU A 209 10.28 -13.60 9.58
C GLU A 209 9.04 -14.32 9.06
N THR A 210 8.07 -13.56 8.55
CA THR A 210 6.92 -14.19 7.86
C THR A 210 7.29 -14.78 6.50
N GLY A 211 8.40 -14.35 5.90
CA GLY A 211 8.77 -14.68 4.53
C GLY A 211 7.87 -14.04 3.48
N TYR A 212 7.13 -12.97 3.82
CA TYR A 212 6.15 -12.36 2.91
C TYR A 212 6.80 -11.85 1.63
N ILE A 213 7.87 -11.05 1.76
CA ILE A 213 8.62 -10.53 0.61
C ILE A 213 9.34 -11.65 -0.14
N ALA A 214 9.89 -12.65 0.57
CA ALA A 214 10.55 -13.79 -0.06
C ALA A 214 9.60 -14.61 -0.94
N ASN A 215 8.35 -14.80 -0.49
CA ASN A 215 7.33 -15.48 -1.27
C ASN A 215 6.94 -14.69 -2.53
N LEU A 216 6.80 -13.36 -2.44
CA LEU A 216 6.55 -12.52 -3.61
C LEU A 216 7.71 -12.57 -4.61
N LYS A 217 8.95 -12.48 -4.14
CA LYS A 217 10.13 -12.61 -5.01
C LYS A 217 10.17 -13.98 -5.72
N ALA A 218 9.74 -15.04 -5.05
CA ALA A 218 9.70 -16.39 -5.63
C ALA A 218 8.64 -16.53 -6.75
N GLU A 219 7.63 -15.67 -6.81
CA GLU A 219 6.64 -15.63 -7.91
C GLU A 219 7.29 -15.17 -9.23
N GLY A 220 8.29 -14.27 -9.20
CA GLY A 220 9.06 -13.79 -10.36
C GLY A 220 8.22 -13.06 -11.42
N THR A 221 7.13 -12.41 -11.03
CA THR A 221 6.22 -11.69 -11.93
C THR A 221 6.29 -10.19 -11.70
N GLU A 222 6.02 -9.38 -12.73
CA GLU A 222 5.90 -7.92 -12.61
C GLU A 222 4.83 -7.52 -11.56
N GLU A 223 3.76 -8.31 -11.44
CA GLU A 223 2.73 -8.08 -10.43
C GLU A 223 3.27 -8.26 -9.01
N ALA A 224 4.11 -9.28 -8.78
CA ALA A 224 4.76 -9.50 -7.49
C ALA A 224 5.78 -8.40 -7.17
N GLU A 225 6.51 -7.91 -8.16
CA GLU A 225 7.41 -6.75 -8.00
C GLU A 225 6.62 -5.50 -7.59
N GLY A 226 5.49 -5.21 -8.25
CA GLY A 226 4.61 -4.10 -7.88
C GLY A 226 4.04 -4.23 -6.47
N ARG A 227 3.74 -5.46 -5.98
CA ARG A 227 3.35 -5.67 -4.58
C ARG A 227 4.49 -5.40 -3.60
N ILE A 228 5.72 -5.74 -3.96
CA ILE A 228 6.90 -5.42 -3.14
C ILE A 228 7.10 -3.90 -3.07
N GLU A 229 6.92 -3.18 -4.18
CA GLU A 229 6.95 -1.72 -4.19
C GLU A 229 5.89 -1.12 -3.25
N ASN A 230 4.67 -1.67 -3.24
CA ASN A 230 3.62 -1.23 -2.33
C ASN A 230 3.98 -1.47 -0.85
N ILE A 231 4.64 -2.58 -0.53
CA ILE A 231 5.12 -2.86 0.84
C ILE A 231 6.22 -1.88 1.23
N ASN A 232 7.16 -1.58 0.32
CA ASN A 232 8.21 -0.60 0.56
C ASN A 232 7.62 0.81 0.75
N GLU A 233 6.58 1.15 0.00
CA GLU A 233 5.90 2.43 0.16
C GLU A 233 5.15 2.54 1.51
N LEU A 234 4.58 1.45 2.01
CA LEU A 234 4.05 1.41 3.37
C LEU A 234 5.15 1.55 4.42
N LEU A 235 6.33 0.96 4.18
CA LEU A 235 7.51 1.16 5.04
C LEU A 235 7.95 2.63 5.04
N ASN A 236 7.96 3.31 3.89
CA ASN A 236 8.27 4.74 3.82
C ASN A 236 7.31 5.56 4.71
N LYS A 237 6.01 5.23 4.71
CA LYS A 237 5.04 5.87 5.62
C LYS A 237 5.40 5.67 7.08
N VAL A 238 5.81 4.46 7.48
CA VAL A 238 6.26 4.15 8.85
C VAL A 238 7.48 4.99 9.24
N VAL A 239 8.49 5.02 8.36
CA VAL A 239 9.74 5.78 8.58
C VAL A 239 9.46 7.27 8.71
N THR A 240 8.63 7.83 7.82
CA THR A 240 8.26 9.24 7.89
C THR A 240 7.56 9.58 9.20
N TYR A 241 6.60 8.74 9.60
CA TYR A 241 5.90 8.90 10.88
C TYR A 241 6.89 8.90 12.06
N GLU A 242 7.84 7.94 12.10
CA GLU A 242 8.86 7.91 13.18
C GLU A 242 9.74 9.14 13.23
N GLN A 243 10.04 9.76 12.07
CA GLN A 243 10.86 10.96 11.98
C GLN A 243 10.12 12.23 12.43
N GLU A 244 8.81 12.26 12.27
CA GLU A 244 7.97 13.42 12.56
C GLU A 244 7.35 13.37 13.96
N ALA A 245 7.17 12.19 14.54
CA ALA A 245 6.59 12.01 15.87
C ALA A 245 7.59 12.34 16.98
N GLU A 246 7.16 13.08 18.01
CA GLU A 246 7.97 13.30 19.22
C GLU A 246 8.22 11.98 19.97
N GLU A 247 7.21 11.14 20.05
CA GLU A 247 7.26 9.78 20.63
C GLU A 247 6.45 8.84 19.72
N ALA A 248 7.16 8.04 18.92
CA ALA A 248 6.53 7.17 17.94
C ALA A 248 5.82 5.98 18.60
N SER A 249 4.55 5.78 18.27
CA SER A 249 3.70 4.73 18.77
C SER A 249 3.03 3.96 17.63
N LEU A 250 3.01 2.62 17.72
CA LEU A 250 2.34 1.80 16.71
C LEU A 250 0.83 2.07 16.67
N SER A 251 0.20 2.28 17.82
CA SER A 251 -1.23 2.58 17.91
C SER A 251 -1.57 3.88 17.20
N GLU A 252 -0.80 4.95 17.44
CA GLU A 252 -1.02 6.25 16.80
C GLU A 252 -0.78 6.20 15.28
N LEU A 253 0.26 5.49 14.83
CA LEU A 253 0.49 5.25 13.42
C LEU A 253 -0.72 4.56 12.77
N LEU A 254 -1.27 3.53 13.42
CA LEU A 254 -2.44 2.80 12.90
C LEU A 254 -3.71 3.67 12.89
N GLU A 255 -3.89 4.54 13.87
CA GLU A 255 -4.98 5.53 13.89
C GLU A 255 -4.83 6.55 12.76
N GLU A 256 -3.62 7.09 12.55
CA GLU A 256 -3.35 8.02 11.44
C GLU A 256 -3.67 7.38 10.08
N ILE A 257 -3.21 6.14 9.87
CA ILE A 257 -3.53 5.40 8.65
C ILE A 257 -5.03 5.18 8.50
N ALA A 258 -5.74 4.88 9.59
CA ALA A 258 -7.18 4.63 9.54
C ALA A 258 -8.00 5.86 9.11
N LEU A 259 -7.47 7.08 9.32
CA LEU A 259 -8.13 8.33 8.90
C LEU A 259 -8.08 8.55 7.38
N VAL A 260 -7.13 7.93 6.68
CA VAL A 260 -6.90 8.12 5.23
C VAL A 260 -7.08 6.83 4.40
N ALA A 261 -7.51 5.71 5.01
CA ALA A 261 -7.62 4.38 4.39
C ALA A 261 -9.00 4.05 3.78
#